data_ff4da3f3aa14e4d84992b7e3dac7e25c
#
_entry.id   ff4da3f3aa14e4d84992b7e3dac7e25c
#
_cell.length_a   1.000
_cell.length_b   1.000
_cell.length_c   1.000
_cell.angle_alpha   90.00
_cell.angle_beta   90.00
_cell.angle_gamma   90.00
#
_symmetry.space_group_name_H-M   'P 1'
#
loop_
_entity.id
_entity.type
_entity.pdbx_description
1 polymer ?
#
loop_
_entity_poly.entity_id
_entity_poly.type
_entity_poly.pdbx_seq_one_letter_code
_entity_poly.pdbx_strand_id
1 'polypeptide(L)'
;SEKYADTRLVIGFAETATAIGAEVARCFNNDCNYIHTTREDIENYIPFSEEHSHAVEQKLCSENLTEYLSETKSVIFIDDEISTGKTLINIIDNFRKKFPELNQKEIICASLINRVSDENMKRLEISGIKCEYLLKLPDEDYEIKVKDIKVSESQKITDTSLKNPIKSIYTVPVMNTRKGVNINEYYNFCIKTAD
;
A
#
# COMPACT_ATOMS: atom_id res chain seq x y z
N SER A 1 -9.47 1.17 15.86
CA SER A 1 -10.91 1.11 15.66
C SER A 1 -11.42 -0.27 16.08
N GLU A 2 -12.51 -0.33 16.87
CA GLU A 2 -13.07 -1.59 17.39
C GLU A 2 -13.50 -2.56 16.26
N LYS A 3 -13.90 -2.04 15.09
CA LYS A 3 -14.40 -2.84 13.96
C LYS A 3 -13.39 -3.85 13.43
N TYR A 4 -12.09 -3.53 13.50
CA TYR A 4 -11.01 -4.35 12.98
C TYR A 4 -9.94 -4.63 14.06
N ALA A 5 -10.37 -4.83 15.30
CA ALA A 5 -9.48 -4.99 16.46
C ALA A 5 -8.50 -6.19 16.34
N ASP A 6 -8.87 -7.21 15.57
CA ASP A 6 -8.07 -8.41 15.35
C ASP A 6 -7.12 -8.30 14.14
N THR A 7 -7.00 -7.12 13.52
CA THR A 7 -6.03 -6.87 12.45
C THR A 7 -4.62 -6.77 13.02
N ARG A 8 -3.71 -7.58 12.48
CA ARG A 8 -2.28 -7.59 12.82
C ARG A 8 -1.38 -7.47 11.60
N LEU A 9 -1.96 -7.26 10.42
CA LEU A 9 -1.21 -7.07 9.18
C LEU A 9 -1.83 -5.98 8.33
N VAL A 10 -1.04 -4.98 8.02
CA VAL A 10 -1.35 -3.90 7.08
C VAL A 10 -0.34 -3.93 5.94
N ILE A 11 -0.83 -3.86 4.71
CA ILE A 11 -0.03 -3.87 3.48
C ILE A 11 -0.29 -2.58 2.72
N GLY A 12 0.72 -1.71 2.59
CA GLY A 12 0.62 -0.48 1.82
C GLY A 12 1.06 -0.67 0.36
N PHE A 13 0.33 -0.09 -0.59
CA PHE A 13 0.77 -0.11 -1.98
C PHE A 13 1.75 1.03 -2.27
N ALA A 14 2.86 0.70 -2.91
CA ALA A 14 3.84 1.68 -3.35
C ALA A 14 3.29 2.48 -4.54
N GLU A 15 3.62 3.77 -4.59
CA GLU A 15 4.53 4.40 -3.64
C GLU A 15 3.78 5.35 -2.69
N THR A 16 2.65 5.90 -3.14
CA THR A 16 1.90 6.96 -2.45
C THR A 16 1.31 6.49 -1.12
N ALA A 17 0.82 5.24 -1.08
CA ALA A 17 0.18 4.71 0.10
C ALA A 17 1.15 4.15 1.16
N THR A 18 2.47 4.22 0.96
CA THR A 18 3.43 3.68 1.93
C THR A 18 3.35 4.37 3.29
N ALA A 19 3.36 5.70 3.32
CA ALA A 19 3.25 6.45 4.57
C ALA A 19 1.85 6.31 5.19
N ILE A 20 0.80 6.32 4.36
CA ILE A 20 -0.58 6.16 4.82
C ILE A 20 -0.75 4.79 5.48
N GLY A 21 -0.22 3.74 4.86
CA GLY A 21 -0.28 2.38 5.40
C GLY A 21 0.42 2.24 6.76
N ALA A 22 1.59 2.86 6.92
CA ALA A 22 2.31 2.87 8.19
C ALA A 22 1.50 3.56 9.30
N GLU A 23 0.88 4.71 8.99
CA GLU A 23 0.04 5.41 9.96
C GLU A 23 -1.24 4.64 10.32
N VAL A 24 -1.86 3.99 9.35
CA VAL A 24 -3.02 3.11 9.61
C VAL A 24 -2.60 1.94 10.51
N ALA A 25 -1.47 1.29 10.24
CA ALA A 25 -0.95 0.21 11.08
C ALA A 25 -0.72 0.68 12.52
N ARG A 26 -0.20 1.90 12.71
CA ARG A 26 0.04 2.49 14.03
C ARG A 26 -1.25 2.76 14.82
N CYS A 27 -2.40 2.89 14.16
CA CYS A 27 -3.69 3.08 14.82
C CYS A 27 -4.26 1.79 15.45
N PHE A 28 -3.66 0.64 15.20
CA PHE A 28 -4.04 -0.60 15.87
C PHE A 28 -3.27 -0.74 17.19
N ASN A 29 -4.00 -0.94 18.29
CA ASN A 29 -3.42 -1.05 19.64
C ASN A 29 -2.66 -2.36 19.89
N ASN A 30 -2.72 -3.30 18.96
CA ASN A 30 -2.05 -4.59 19.04
C ASN A 30 -0.76 -4.54 18.23
N ASP A 31 0.14 -5.50 18.47
CA ASP A 31 1.34 -5.70 17.66
C ASP A 31 0.97 -5.91 16.19
N CYS A 32 0.85 -4.81 15.46
CA CYS A 32 0.50 -4.83 14.06
C CYS A 32 1.77 -4.83 13.23
N ASN A 33 1.86 -5.76 12.29
CA ASN A 33 2.92 -5.83 11.31
C ASN A 33 2.56 -4.96 10.12
N TYR A 34 3.54 -4.23 9.64
CA TYR A 34 3.43 -3.39 8.47
C TYR A 34 4.45 -3.79 7.41
N ILE A 35 4.00 -3.93 6.19
CA ILE A 35 4.83 -4.16 5.01
C ILE A 35 4.27 -3.33 3.85
N HIS A 36 5.11 -2.92 2.91
CA HIS A 36 4.62 -2.27 1.70
C HIS A 36 5.22 -2.90 0.45
N THR A 37 4.50 -2.77 -0.66
CA THR A 37 5.00 -3.16 -1.97
C THR A 37 6.14 -2.24 -2.40
N THR A 38 6.90 -2.65 -3.39
CA THR A 38 7.99 -1.86 -3.95
C THR A 38 8.16 -2.16 -5.43
N ARG A 39 8.74 -1.22 -6.17
CA ARG A 39 9.19 -1.42 -7.55
C ARG A 39 10.69 -1.69 -7.66
N GLU A 40 11.40 -1.63 -6.52
CA GLU A 40 12.82 -1.96 -6.47
C GLU A 40 13.06 -3.46 -6.56
N ASP A 41 14.28 -3.85 -6.88
CA ASP A 41 14.68 -5.25 -6.87
C ASP A 41 14.87 -5.73 -5.44
N ILE A 42 14.09 -6.73 -5.05
CA ILE A 42 14.16 -7.39 -3.76
C ILE A 42 14.19 -8.91 -3.96
N GLU A 43 14.81 -9.62 -3.02
CA GLU A 43 14.76 -11.07 -2.98
C GLU A 43 13.46 -11.57 -2.34
N ASN A 44 13.08 -12.82 -2.64
CA ASN A 44 11.91 -13.49 -2.04
C ASN A 44 10.61 -12.68 -2.14
N TYR A 45 10.22 -12.33 -3.36
CA TYR A 45 9.03 -11.50 -3.59
C TYR A 45 7.89 -12.24 -4.32
N ILE A 46 6.70 -11.63 -4.21
CA ILE A 46 5.53 -11.94 -5.01
C ILE A 46 5.37 -10.81 -6.02
N PRO A 47 5.40 -11.11 -7.32
CA PRO A 47 5.14 -10.10 -8.33
C PRO A 47 3.64 -9.78 -8.40
N PHE A 48 3.33 -8.51 -8.60
CA PHE A 48 2.00 -8.02 -8.92
C PHE A 48 2.07 -7.26 -10.24
N SER A 49 1.53 -7.84 -11.30
CA SER A 49 1.42 -7.18 -12.59
C SER A 49 0.08 -6.47 -12.73
N GLU A 50 0.11 -5.22 -13.15
CA GLU A 50 -1.07 -4.50 -13.62
C GLU A 50 -1.31 -4.88 -15.09
N GLU A 51 -2.50 -5.43 -15.41
CA GLU A 51 -2.81 -5.98 -16.75
C GLU A 51 -2.66 -4.99 -17.93
N HIS A 52 -2.58 -3.68 -17.67
CA HIS A 52 -2.60 -2.65 -18.72
C HIS A 52 -1.58 -1.52 -18.51
N SER A 53 -0.66 -1.66 -17.58
CA SER A 53 0.33 -0.62 -17.33
C SER A 53 1.70 -1.05 -17.86
N HIS A 54 2.32 -0.16 -18.62
CA HIS A 54 3.76 -0.22 -18.91
C HIS A 54 4.59 0.14 -17.66
N ALA A 55 3.94 0.24 -16.49
CA ALA A 55 4.58 0.52 -15.23
C ALA A 55 5.39 -0.69 -14.75
N VAL A 56 6.46 -0.40 -14.06
CA VAL A 56 7.32 -1.42 -13.44
C VAL A 56 6.49 -2.25 -12.47
N GLU A 57 6.61 -3.57 -12.60
CA GLU A 57 5.93 -4.56 -11.75
C GLU A 57 6.13 -4.24 -10.25
N GLN A 58 5.04 -4.24 -9.50
CA GLN A 58 5.13 -4.13 -8.05
C GLN A 58 5.48 -5.48 -7.44
N LYS A 59 6.26 -5.46 -6.37
CA LYS A 59 6.74 -6.63 -5.66
C LYS A 59 6.42 -6.52 -4.19
N LEU A 60 5.99 -7.61 -3.57
CA LEU A 60 5.83 -7.71 -2.12
C LEU A 60 6.78 -8.77 -1.58
N CYS A 61 7.60 -8.42 -0.58
CA CYS A 61 8.47 -9.38 0.07
C CYS A 61 7.64 -10.46 0.76
N SER A 62 7.97 -11.73 0.54
CA SER A 62 7.22 -12.88 1.09
C SER A 62 7.92 -13.53 2.30
N GLU A 63 9.04 -12.99 2.74
CA GLU A 63 9.94 -13.62 3.71
C GLU A 63 9.24 -13.92 5.05
N ASN A 64 8.45 -12.97 5.58
CA ASN A 64 7.75 -13.11 6.86
C ASN A 64 6.22 -13.22 6.73
N LEU A 65 5.68 -13.26 5.50
CA LEU A 65 4.24 -13.19 5.29
C LEU A 65 3.46 -14.36 5.86
N THR A 66 4.02 -15.58 5.82
CA THR A 66 3.34 -16.75 6.41
C THR A 66 3.16 -16.58 7.91
N GLU A 67 4.17 -16.07 8.61
CA GLU A 67 4.11 -15.78 10.05
C GLU A 67 3.05 -14.71 10.32
N TYR A 68 3.12 -13.56 9.64
CA TYR A 68 2.15 -12.46 9.81
C TYR A 68 0.71 -12.89 9.52
N LEU A 69 0.50 -13.72 8.49
CA LEU A 69 -0.82 -14.26 8.17
C LEU A 69 -1.33 -15.22 9.24
N SER A 70 -0.46 -15.97 9.91
CA SER A 70 -0.89 -16.88 10.98
C SER A 70 -1.44 -16.15 12.20
N GLU A 71 -0.98 -14.94 12.45
CA GLU A 71 -1.29 -14.15 13.64
C GLU A 71 -2.51 -13.22 13.48
N THR A 72 -2.98 -13.02 12.24
CA THR A 72 -4.05 -12.08 11.95
C THR A 72 -5.36 -12.76 11.56
N LYS A 73 -6.50 -12.16 11.88
CA LYS A 73 -7.81 -12.56 11.37
C LYS A 73 -8.22 -11.78 10.13
N SER A 74 -7.70 -10.57 9.99
CA SER A 74 -7.97 -9.71 8.84
C SER A 74 -6.69 -9.08 8.32
N VAL A 75 -6.64 -8.83 7.01
CA VAL A 75 -5.55 -8.14 6.32
C VAL A 75 -6.11 -6.87 5.70
N ILE A 76 -5.46 -5.76 5.98
CA ILE A 76 -5.84 -4.47 5.40
C ILE A 76 -4.83 -4.08 4.33
N PHE A 77 -5.30 -3.90 3.12
CA PHE A 77 -4.55 -3.31 2.02
C PHE A 77 -4.85 -1.82 1.96
N ILE A 78 -3.84 -0.99 1.85
CA ILE A 78 -3.96 0.46 1.82
C ILE A 78 -3.51 0.99 0.47
N ASP A 79 -4.39 1.79 -0.13
CA ASP A 79 -4.09 2.57 -1.33
C ASP A 79 -4.48 4.04 -1.12
N ASP A 80 -3.96 4.95 -1.90
CA ASP A 80 -4.40 6.35 -1.88
C ASP A 80 -5.70 6.52 -2.66
N GLU A 81 -5.83 5.86 -3.81
CA GLU A 81 -7.01 5.89 -4.66
C GLU A 81 -7.33 4.53 -5.27
N ILE A 82 -8.58 4.12 -5.18
CA ILE A 82 -9.07 2.94 -5.91
C ILE A 82 -9.97 3.43 -7.04
N SER A 83 -9.57 3.17 -8.29
CA SER A 83 -10.32 3.57 -9.48
C SER A 83 -11.27 2.48 -9.98
N THR A 84 -10.77 1.35 -10.46
CA THR A 84 -11.60 0.25 -10.98
C THR A 84 -11.68 -0.95 -10.05
N GLY A 85 -10.72 -1.11 -9.16
CA GLY A 85 -10.58 -2.27 -8.29
C GLY A 85 -10.11 -3.55 -8.99
N LYS A 86 -9.89 -3.54 -10.31
CA LYS A 86 -9.45 -4.74 -11.07
C LYS A 86 -8.07 -5.20 -10.62
N THR A 87 -7.13 -4.28 -10.53
CA THR A 87 -5.76 -4.54 -10.06
C THR A 87 -5.77 -5.16 -8.68
N LEU A 88 -6.60 -4.64 -7.78
CA LEU A 88 -6.76 -5.15 -6.43
C LEU A 88 -7.26 -6.59 -6.41
N ILE A 89 -8.28 -6.93 -7.20
CA ILE A 89 -8.79 -8.31 -7.32
C ILE A 89 -7.67 -9.23 -7.80
N ASN A 90 -6.95 -8.86 -8.85
CA ASN A 90 -5.85 -9.67 -9.40
C ASN A 90 -4.73 -9.89 -8.37
N ILE A 91 -4.36 -8.85 -7.64
CA ILE A 91 -3.35 -8.94 -6.57
C ILE A 91 -3.80 -9.93 -5.50
N ILE A 92 -5.02 -9.78 -5.01
CA ILE A 92 -5.55 -10.63 -3.93
C ILE A 92 -5.71 -12.07 -4.39
N ASP A 93 -6.15 -12.31 -5.63
CA ASP A 93 -6.26 -13.65 -6.18
C ASP A 93 -4.88 -14.34 -6.34
N ASN A 94 -3.87 -13.60 -6.76
CA ASN A 94 -2.49 -14.12 -6.82
C ASN A 94 -1.94 -14.40 -5.41
N PHE A 95 -2.30 -13.55 -4.45
CA PHE A 95 -1.93 -13.72 -3.06
C PHE A 95 -2.57 -14.98 -2.45
N ARG A 96 -3.87 -15.20 -2.70
CA ARG A 96 -4.62 -16.38 -2.28
C ARG A 96 -4.05 -17.67 -2.87
N LYS A 97 -3.58 -17.65 -4.12
CA LYS A 97 -2.94 -18.81 -4.76
C LYS A 97 -1.63 -19.18 -4.05
N LYS A 98 -0.85 -18.19 -3.64
CA LYS A 98 0.45 -18.40 -2.98
C LYS A 98 0.30 -18.68 -1.49
N PHE A 99 -0.69 -18.08 -0.84
CA PHE A 99 -1.01 -18.21 0.58
C PHE A 99 -2.48 -18.62 0.76
N PRO A 100 -2.79 -19.93 0.67
CA PRO A 100 -4.18 -20.42 0.77
C PRO A 100 -4.88 -20.05 2.09
N GLU A 101 -4.13 -19.84 3.16
CA GLU A 101 -4.63 -19.36 4.47
C GLU A 101 -5.33 -18.01 4.38
N LEU A 102 -5.02 -17.21 3.37
CA LEU A 102 -5.68 -15.93 3.13
C LEU A 102 -7.17 -16.08 2.80
N ASN A 103 -7.59 -17.24 2.29
CA ASN A 103 -9.01 -17.52 2.02
C ASN A 103 -9.87 -17.58 3.30
N GLN A 104 -9.24 -17.75 4.46
CA GLN A 104 -9.90 -17.79 5.76
C GLN A 104 -9.83 -16.43 6.49
N LYS A 105 -9.23 -15.43 5.86
CA LYS A 105 -9.05 -14.10 6.44
C LYS A 105 -10.06 -13.12 5.85
N GLU A 106 -10.43 -12.15 6.66
CA GLU A 106 -11.17 -11.00 6.17
C GLU A 106 -10.23 -10.08 5.39
N ILE A 107 -10.58 -9.74 4.17
CA ILE A 107 -9.79 -8.88 3.29
C ILE A 107 -10.46 -7.52 3.22
N ILE A 108 -9.75 -6.51 3.65
CA ILE A 108 -10.19 -5.11 3.60
C ILE A 108 -9.25 -4.33 2.68
N CYS A 109 -9.80 -3.53 1.80
CA CYS A 109 -9.05 -2.52 1.09
C CYS A 109 -9.52 -1.15 1.56
N ALA A 110 -8.62 -0.35 2.09
CA ALA A 110 -8.92 0.99 2.57
C ALA A 110 -8.19 2.04 1.72
N SER A 111 -8.89 3.12 1.36
CA SER A 111 -8.33 4.20 0.55
C SER A 111 -8.81 5.57 1.02
N LEU A 112 -8.06 6.61 0.64
CA LEU A 112 -8.52 7.97 0.83
C LEU A 112 -9.66 8.27 -0.14
N ILE A 113 -9.49 7.88 -1.40
CA ILE A 113 -10.43 8.13 -2.49
C ILE A 113 -10.91 6.82 -3.08
N ASN A 114 -12.21 6.70 -3.28
CA ASN A 114 -12.82 5.59 -4.01
C ASN A 114 -13.62 6.12 -5.21
N ARG A 115 -13.21 5.73 -6.42
CA ARG A 115 -13.89 6.05 -7.70
C ARG A 115 -14.49 4.82 -8.37
N VAL A 116 -14.49 3.70 -7.66
CA VAL A 116 -15.00 2.43 -8.19
C VAL A 116 -16.50 2.56 -8.52
N SER A 117 -16.90 2.19 -9.72
CA SER A 117 -18.32 2.14 -10.09
C SER A 117 -19.10 1.14 -9.25
N ASP A 118 -20.41 1.29 -9.17
CA ASP A 118 -21.28 0.38 -8.40
C ASP A 118 -21.18 -1.07 -8.90
N GLU A 119 -20.99 -1.26 -10.21
CA GLU A 119 -20.79 -2.58 -10.80
C GLU A 119 -19.48 -3.21 -10.31
N ASN A 120 -18.40 -2.46 -10.33
CA ASN A 120 -17.10 -2.93 -9.87
C ASN A 120 -17.04 -3.08 -8.35
N MET A 121 -17.79 -2.26 -7.58
CA MET A 121 -17.94 -2.47 -6.14
C MET A 121 -18.57 -3.84 -5.83
N LYS A 122 -19.59 -4.23 -6.57
CA LYS A 122 -20.20 -5.57 -6.46
C LYS A 122 -19.21 -6.68 -6.80
N ARG A 123 -18.35 -6.47 -7.79
CA ARG A 123 -17.29 -7.45 -8.13
C ARG A 123 -16.28 -7.61 -7.00
N LEU A 124 -15.86 -6.52 -6.36
CA LEU A 124 -14.99 -6.56 -5.18
C LEU A 124 -15.65 -7.34 -4.04
N GLU A 125 -16.92 -7.05 -3.76
CA GLU A 125 -17.69 -7.74 -2.72
C GLU A 125 -17.83 -9.25 -3.01
N ILE A 126 -18.16 -9.63 -4.25
CA ILE A 126 -18.23 -11.05 -4.69
C ILE A 126 -16.86 -11.74 -4.53
N SER A 127 -15.76 -11.01 -4.76
CA SER A 127 -14.40 -11.49 -4.53
C SER A 127 -14.02 -11.53 -3.05
N GLY A 128 -14.96 -11.23 -2.14
CA GLY A 128 -14.73 -11.23 -0.69
C GLY A 128 -13.82 -10.10 -0.20
N ILE A 129 -13.80 -8.98 -0.92
CA ILE A 129 -13.00 -7.80 -0.58
C ILE A 129 -13.94 -6.71 -0.08
N LYS A 130 -13.76 -6.29 1.18
CA LYS A 130 -14.47 -5.15 1.75
C LYS A 130 -13.72 -3.86 1.42
N CYS A 131 -14.45 -2.83 1.01
CA CYS A 131 -13.86 -1.52 0.73
C CYS A 131 -14.25 -0.52 1.81
N GLU A 132 -13.24 0.14 2.38
CA GLU A 132 -13.38 1.28 3.30
C GLU A 132 -12.73 2.49 2.63
N TYR A 133 -13.35 3.67 2.73
CA TYR A 133 -12.82 4.88 2.09
C TYR A 133 -13.26 6.13 2.83
N LEU A 134 -12.49 7.20 2.71
CA LEU A 134 -12.86 8.48 3.28
C LEU A 134 -13.78 9.27 2.35
N LEU A 135 -13.51 9.25 1.04
CA LEU A 135 -14.25 10.00 0.04
C LEU A 135 -14.66 9.10 -1.13
N LYS A 136 -15.96 9.08 -1.42
CA LYS A 136 -16.50 8.48 -2.63
C LYS A 136 -16.65 9.56 -3.70
N LEU A 137 -15.97 9.37 -4.82
CA LEU A 137 -16.15 10.22 -6.01
C LEU A 137 -16.92 9.46 -7.09
N PRO A 138 -17.65 10.16 -7.96
CA PRO A 138 -18.27 9.53 -9.09
C PRO A 138 -17.21 8.96 -10.05
N ASP A 139 -17.59 7.90 -10.77
CA ASP A 139 -16.78 7.32 -11.84
C ASP A 139 -16.91 8.22 -13.08
N GLU A 140 -16.19 9.33 -13.07
CA GLU A 140 -16.16 10.31 -14.16
C GLU A 140 -14.79 10.29 -14.85
N ASP A 141 -14.78 10.47 -16.17
CA ASP A 141 -13.54 10.62 -16.93
C ASP A 141 -12.94 12.01 -16.70
N TYR A 142 -12.09 12.10 -15.68
CA TYR A 142 -11.41 13.35 -15.34
C TYR A 142 -10.36 13.76 -16.38
N GLU A 143 -9.88 12.84 -17.22
CA GLU A 143 -8.94 13.19 -18.30
C GLU A 143 -9.56 14.15 -19.30
N ILE A 144 -10.87 14.01 -19.58
CA ILE A 144 -11.59 14.93 -20.44
C ILE A 144 -11.70 16.31 -19.78
N LYS A 145 -11.95 16.35 -18.48
CA LYS A 145 -12.09 17.62 -17.72
C LYS A 145 -10.77 18.38 -17.58
N VAL A 146 -9.65 17.67 -17.47
CA VAL A 146 -8.32 18.26 -17.31
C VAL A 146 -7.82 18.89 -18.63
N LYS A 147 -8.22 18.36 -19.79
CA LYS A 147 -7.84 18.94 -21.11
C LYS A 147 -8.28 20.38 -21.32
N ASP A 148 -9.31 20.81 -20.63
CA ASP A 148 -9.83 22.17 -20.70
C ASP A 148 -9.16 23.13 -19.71
N ILE A 149 -8.33 22.61 -18.78
CA ILE A 149 -7.60 23.42 -17.82
C ILE A 149 -6.31 23.93 -18.48
N LYS A 150 -6.32 25.21 -18.85
CA LYS A 150 -5.09 25.90 -19.29
C LYS A 150 -4.16 26.03 -18.09
N VAL A 151 -3.20 25.12 -17.98
CA VAL A 151 -2.10 25.28 -17.01
C VAL A 151 -1.19 26.39 -17.53
N SER A 152 -1.10 27.51 -16.80
CA SER A 152 -0.06 28.50 -17.05
C SER A 152 1.29 27.81 -16.92
N GLU A 153 2.18 28.00 -17.90
CA GLU A 153 3.52 27.40 -17.87
C GLU A 153 4.18 27.70 -16.52
N SER A 154 4.31 26.64 -15.72
CA SER A 154 5.08 26.72 -14.49
C SER A 154 6.52 27.01 -14.84
N GLN A 155 7.11 27.99 -14.16
CA GLN A 155 8.52 28.31 -14.28
C GLN A 155 9.34 27.02 -14.21
N LYS A 156 10.19 26.79 -15.22
CA LYS A 156 11.16 25.70 -15.21
C LYS A 156 11.96 25.78 -13.92
N ILE A 157 11.76 24.81 -13.04
CA ILE A 157 12.66 24.66 -11.89
C ILE A 157 14.02 24.34 -12.51
N THR A 158 14.91 25.30 -12.45
CA THR A 158 16.31 25.10 -12.83
C THR A 158 16.87 24.08 -11.86
N ASP A 159 17.26 22.94 -12.41
CA ASP A 159 17.90 21.84 -11.69
C ASP A 159 19.15 22.39 -10.97
N THR A 160 18.99 22.71 -9.71
CA THR A 160 20.12 23.03 -8.85
C THR A 160 20.76 21.71 -8.43
N SER A 161 21.51 21.12 -9.35
CA SER A 161 22.36 19.99 -9.04
C SER A 161 23.25 20.37 -7.87
N LEU A 162 23.04 19.75 -6.72
CA LEU A 162 23.90 19.87 -5.56
C LEU A 162 25.31 19.45 -5.98
N LYS A 163 26.22 20.42 -6.12
CA LYS A 163 27.60 20.18 -6.57
C LYS A 163 28.45 19.40 -5.57
N ASN A 164 27.95 19.14 -4.38
CA ASN A 164 28.65 18.38 -3.36
C ASN A 164 27.82 17.14 -2.96
N PRO A 165 28.28 15.93 -3.26
CA PRO A 165 27.62 14.75 -2.74
C PRO A 165 27.74 14.72 -1.22
N ILE A 166 26.59 14.72 -0.53
CA ILE A 166 26.56 14.53 0.91
C ILE A 166 26.92 13.04 1.13
N LYS A 167 28.11 12.79 1.70
CA LYS A 167 28.47 11.45 2.19
C LYS A 167 27.83 11.28 3.56
N SER A 168 26.68 10.65 3.59
CA SER A 168 26.08 10.20 4.85
C SER A 168 26.57 8.78 5.14
N ILE A 169 27.25 8.61 6.27
CA ILE A 169 27.64 7.29 6.77
C ILE A 169 26.62 6.94 7.84
N TYR A 170 25.69 6.04 7.50
CA TYR A 170 24.75 5.50 8.48
C TYR A 170 25.41 4.31 9.17
N THR A 171 25.61 4.43 10.48
CA THR A 171 26.20 3.38 11.33
C THR A 171 25.17 2.59 12.13
N VAL A 172 23.89 2.92 12.00
CA VAL A 172 22.80 2.26 12.71
C VAL A 172 22.08 1.25 11.79
N PRO A 173 21.63 0.13 12.34
CA PRO A 173 20.79 -0.80 11.58
C PRO A 173 19.53 -0.08 11.11
N VAL A 174 19.20 -0.22 9.83
CA VAL A 174 17.98 0.39 9.27
C VAL A 174 16.88 -0.67 9.27
N MET A 175 15.74 -0.36 9.88
CA MET A 175 14.55 -1.20 9.75
C MET A 175 13.95 -1.01 8.35
N ASN A 176 13.74 -2.11 7.64
CA ASN A 176 13.30 -2.09 6.26
C ASN A 176 11.81 -2.47 6.15
N THR A 177 10.95 -1.49 5.99
CA THR A 177 9.50 -1.68 5.86
C THR A 177 9.09 -2.49 4.62
N ARG A 178 9.96 -2.62 3.61
CA ARG A 178 9.74 -3.51 2.46
C ARG A 178 9.79 -4.99 2.83
N LYS A 179 10.54 -5.34 3.87
CA LYS A 179 10.65 -6.71 4.38
C LYS A 179 9.60 -7.03 5.45
N GLY A 180 8.88 -6.02 5.89
CA GLY A 180 7.93 -6.08 6.99
C GLY A 180 8.59 -5.71 8.33
N VAL A 181 7.83 -5.01 9.14
CA VAL A 181 8.25 -4.54 10.47
C VAL A 181 7.09 -4.60 11.44
N ASN A 182 7.37 -4.83 12.71
CA ASN A 182 6.43 -4.47 13.77
C ASN A 182 6.33 -2.94 13.81
N ILE A 183 5.12 -2.40 13.74
CA ILE A 183 4.93 -0.96 13.56
C ILE A 183 5.38 -0.15 14.79
N ASN A 184 5.20 -0.67 15.98
CA ASN A 184 5.59 0.01 17.21
C ASN A 184 7.12 0.07 17.35
N GLU A 185 7.82 -1.01 17.02
CA GLU A 185 9.28 -1.06 17.00
C GLU A 185 9.84 -0.09 15.96
N TYR A 186 9.25 -0.06 14.76
CA TYR A 186 9.65 0.85 13.69
C TYR A 186 9.47 2.31 14.10
N TYR A 187 8.35 2.65 14.71
CA TYR A 187 8.08 4.01 15.16
C TYR A 187 9.05 4.46 16.25
N ASN A 188 9.32 3.58 17.24
CA ASN A 188 10.33 3.85 18.27
C ASN A 188 11.74 4.01 17.70
N PHE A 189 12.07 3.23 16.67
CA PHE A 189 13.32 3.40 15.94
C PHE A 189 13.39 4.77 15.26
N CYS A 190 12.35 5.20 14.56
CA CYS A 190 12.29 6.52 13.91
C CYS A 190 12.46 7.66 14.91
N ILE A 191 11.81 7.61 16.07
CA ILE A 191 11.97 8.63 17.12
C ILE A 191 13.41 8.69 17.59
N LYS A 192 14.02 7.55 17.92
CA LYS A 192 15.42 7.50 18.43
C LYS A 192 16.47 7.95 17.42
N THR A 193 16.16 7.90 16.13
CA THR A 193 17.09 8.32 15.07
C THR A 193 16.86 9.76 14.62
N ALA A 194 15.78 10.42 15.06
CA ALA A 194 15.48 11.82 14.75
C ALA A 194 16.14 12.81 15.74
N ASP A 195 16.56 12.34 16.92
CA ASP A 195 17.33 13.11 17.94
C ASP A 195 18.83 13.03 17.64
#